data_3678bc361f029e09f4c631bfbd161e2d
#
_entry.id   3678bc361f029e09f4c631bfbd161e2d
#
_cell.length_a   1.000
_cell.length_b   1.000
_cell.length_c   1.000
_cell.angle_alpha   90.00
_cell.angle_beta   90.00
_cell.angle_gamma   90.00
#
_symmetry.space_group_name_H-M   'P 1'
#
loop_
_entity.id
_entity.type
_entity.pdbx_description
1 polymer ?
#
loop_
_entity_poly.entity_id
_entity_poly.type
_entity_poly.pdbx_seq_one_letter_code
_entity_poly.pdbx_strand_id
1 'polypeptide(L)'
;MIRIFVGYDPREPAAYHVLCHSILARASAPVSIAPLALAALGGLLHRPRHPLQSTDFSFSRFLVPHLCGHEGWALFLDCDMLFLRDVAELWAMRDPSLAVQVVRHDHAPREASKFLGAAQTRYPMKNWSSLMLFNNRRCDRLTAALVDEAPGLDLHQFRWLRGAHEIGGLPPEWNHLVDHDPPRPAGEIANLHYTNGGPYFPEYARCGYADLWFAERDRMLACARRPAALAKAV
;
A
#
# COMPACT_ATOMS: atom_id res chain seq x y z
N MET A 1 -2.10 -10.30 -16.08
CA MET A 1 -1.09 -9.44 -15.44
C MET A 1 -1.70 -8.79 -14.21
N ILE A 2 -1.03 -8.86 -13.05
CA ILE A 2 -1.45 -8.23 -11.80
C ILE A 2 -1.09 -6.74 -11.87
N ARG A 3 -2.09 -5.85 -11.75
CA ARG A 3 -1.88 -4.39 -11.74
C ARG A 3 -1.77 -3.91 -10.30
N ILE A 4 -0.65 -3.27 -9.95
CA ILE A 4 -0.37 -2.75 -8.61
C ILE A 4 -0.04 -1.26 -8.70
N PHE A 5 -0.70 -0.48 -7.89
CA PHE A 5 -0.40 0.92 -7.66
C PHE A 5 0.20 1.07 -6.25
N VAL A 6 1.36 1.68 -6.16
CA VAL A 6 2.03 1.89 -4.88
C VAL A 6 2.09 3.39 -4.62
N GLY A 7 1.63 3.82 -3.45
CA GLY A 7 1.77 5.19 -3.01
C GLY A 7 3.24 5.61 -3.00
N TYR A 8 3.56 6.79 -3.53
CA TYR A 8 4.92 7.31 -3.52
C TYR A 8 4.99 8.61 -2.72
N ASP A 9 5.85 8.62 -1.72
CA ASP A 9 6.19 9.82 -0.96
C ASP A 9 7.70 10.08 -1.10
N PRO A 10 8.13 11.25 -1.56
CA PRO A 10 9.56 11.56 -1.73
C PRO A 10 10.37 11.55 -0.43
N ARG A 11 9.70 11.51 0.72
CA ARG A 11 10.35 11.36 2.03
C ARG A 11 10.70 9.90 2.36
N GLU A 12 10.10 8.93 1.65
CA GLU A 12 10.22 7.49 1.88
C GLU A 12 10.63 6.70 0.62
N PRO A 13 11.57 7.19 -0.22
CA PRO A 13 11.86 6.53 -1.49
C PRO A 13 12.42 5.12 -1.32
N ALA A 14 13.20 4.89 -0.24
CA ALA A 14 13.74 3.56 0.06
C ALA A 14 12.63 2.54 0.34
N ALA A 15 11.56 2.95 1.06
CA ALA A 15 10.41 2.11 1.33
C ALA A 15 9.76 1.63 0.03
N TYR A 16 9.45 2.56 -0.87
CA TYR A 16 8.87 2.25 -2.18
C TYR A 16 9.70 1.23 -2.97
N HIS A 17 11.01 1.44 -3.07
CA HIS A 17 11.87 0.57 -3.87
C HIS A 17 12.01 -0.83 -3.24
N VAL A 18 12.13 -0.93 -1.92
CA VAL A 18 12.22 -2.21 -1.22
C VAL A 18 10.90 -2.98 -1.34
N LEU A 19 9.75 -2.31 -1.22
CA LEU A 19 8.45 -2.93 -1.46
C LEU A 19 8.36 -3.47 -2.89
N CYS A 20 8.66 -2.67 -3.90
CA CYS A 20 8.63 -3.11 -5.31
C CYS A 20 9.53 -4.33 -5.54
N HIS A 21 10.75 -4.32 -4.99
CA HIS A 21 11.67 -5.46 -5.08
C HIS A 21 11.08 -6.69 -4.40
N SER A 22 10.50 -6.56 -3.19
CA SER A 22 9.93 -7.68 -2.44
C SER A 22 8.79 -8.37 -3.18
N ILE A 23 7.95 -7.60 -3.88
CA ILE A 23 6.87 -8.13 -4.72
C ILE A 23 7.45 -8.86 -5.94
N LEU A 24 8.34 -8.20 -6.70
CA LEU A 24 8.90 -8.76 -7.94
C LEU A 24 9.74 -10.02 -7.69
N ALA A 25 10.48 -10.07 -6.58
CA ALA A 25 11.32 -11.20 -6.23
C ALA A 25 10.53 -12.48 -5.87
N ARG A 26 9.23 -12.33 -5.54
CA ARG A 26 8.35 -13.45 -5.12
C ARG A 26 7.21 -13.74 -6.09
N ALA A 27 6.99 -12.87 -7.07
CA ALA A 27 5.85 -13.00 -7.98
C ALA A 27 5.99 -14.22 -8.90
N SER A 28 5.02 -15.14 -8.85
CA SER A 28 4.89 -16.28 -9.78
C SER A 28 4.10 -15.93 -11.05
N ALA A 29 3.49 -14.73 -11.09
CA ALA A 29 2.69 -14.24 -12.21
C ALA A 29 3.22 -12.88 -12.70
N PRO A 30 2.99 -12.50 -13.97
CA PRO A 30 3.39 -11.18 -14.47
C PRO A 30 2.75 -10.05 -13.67
N VAL A 31 3.57 -9.10 -13.19
CA VAL A 31 3.18 -7.95 -12.38
C VAL A 31 3.52 -6.64 -13.11
N SER A 32 2.65 -5.64 -12.98
CA SER A 32 2.92 -4.26 -13.38
C SER A 32 2.77 -3.37 -12.14
N ILE A 33 3.81 -2.62 -11.79
CA ILE A 33 3.82 -1.71 -10.64
C ILE A 33 3.91 -0.27 -11.14
N ALA A 34 2.95 0.57 -10.73
CA ALA A 34 2.91 1.98 -11.05
C ALA A 34 3.00 2.83 -9.77
N PRO A 35 3.92 3.81 -9.68
CA PRO A 35 3.96 4.74 -8.56
C PRO A 35 2.79 5.73 -8.64
N LEU A 36 2.12 5.97 -7.51
CA LEU A 36 1.19 7.10 -7.36
C LEU A 36 1.95 8.29 -6.75
N ALA A 37 2.75 8.94 -7.56
CA ALA A 37 3.49 10.15 -7.19
C ALA A 37 2.66 11.38 -7.57
N LEU A 38 2.39 12.30 -6.62
CA LEU A 38 1.57 13.50 -6.88
C LEU A 38 2.07 14.31 -8.08
N ALA A 39 3.39 14.45 -8.22
CA ALA A 39 4.00 15.17 -9.33
C ALA A 39 3.65 14.58 -10.73
N ALA A 40 3.34 13.27 -10.78
CA ALA A 40 2.96 12.58 -12.01
C ALA A 40 1.44 12.58 -12.27
N LEU A 41 0.63 13.00 -11.30
CA LEU A 41 -0.84 13.04 -11.38
C LEU A 41 -1.36 14.41 -11.82
N GLY A 42 -0.52 15.23 -12.45
CA GLY A 42 -0.86 16.59 -12.86
C GLY A 42 -2.19 16.67 -13.61
N GLY A 43 -3.07 17.57 -13.16
CA GLY A 43 -4.39 17.76 -13.71
C GLY A 43 -5.49 16.79 -13.23
N LEU A 44 -5.14 15.76 -12.43
CA LEU A 44 -6.12 14.81 -11.88
C LEU A 44 -6.43 15.06 -10.40
N LEU A 45 -5.51 15.67 -9.66
CA LEU A 45 -5.67 15.94 -8.23
C LEU A 45 -5.13 17.34 -7.93
N HIS A 46 -6.03 18.25 -7.53
CA HIS A 46 -5.72 19.66 -7.29
C HIS A 46 -5.86 20.04 -5.81
N ARG A 47 -6.42 19.15 -4.99
CA ARG A 47 -6.66 19.42 -3.58
C ARG A 47 -5.38 19.81 -2.85
N PRO A 48 -5.41 20.88 -2.02
CA PRO A 48 -4.25 21.26 -1.22
C PRO A 48 -3.91 20.20 -0.20
N ARG A 49 -2.63 20.12 0.17
CA ARG A 49 -2.19 19.23 1.25
C ARG A 49 -2.88 19.63 2.55
N HIS A 50 -3.56 18.66 3.19
CA HIS A 50 -4.22 18.90 4.47
C HIS A 50 -3.20 18.74 5.62
N PRO A 51 -3.21 19.59 6.68
CA PRO A 51 -2.27 19.51 7.80
C PRO A 51 -2.22 18.15 8.51
N LEU A 52 -3.35 17.42 8.53
CA LEU A 52 -3.44 16.06 9.11
C LEU A 52 -3.10 14.94 8.11
N GLN A 53 -2.72 15.27 6.88
CA GLN A 53 -2.31 14.31 5.87
C GLN A 53 -0.88 13.84 6.15
N SER A 54 -0.71 12.55 6.43
CA SER A 54 0.60 12.00 6.79
C SER A 54 1.50 11.73 5.58
N THR A 55 0.94 11.31 4.45
CA THR A 55 1.68 10.96 3.22
C THR A 55 1.11 11.69 2.02
N ASP A 56 1.93 11.87 0.97
CA ASP A 56 1.49 12.52 -0.27
C ASP A 56 0.39 11.73 -0.99
N PHE A 57 0.38 10.41 -0.84
CA PHE A 57 -0.61 9.52 -1.44
C PHE A 57 -1.86 9.27 -0.58
N SER A 58 -2.06 10.02 0.51
CA SER A 58 -3.22 9.82 1.41
C SER A 58 -4.56 9.82 0.66
N PHE A 59 -4.71 10.62 -0.38
CA PHE A 59 -5.95 10.71 -1.17
C PHE A 59 -5.80 10.12 -2.57
N SER A 60 -4.64 10.24 -3.20
CA SER A 60 -4.42 9.71 -4.56
C SER A 60 -4.63 8.20 -4.66
N ARG A 61 -4.53 7.47 -3.54
CA ARG A 61 -4.85 6.03 -3.47
C ARG A 61 -6.25 5.69 -4.00
N PHE A 62 -7.20 6.61 -3.86
CA PHE A 62 -8.58 6.43 -4.31
C PHE A 62 -8.77 6.72 -5.80
N LEU A 63 -7.74 7.23 -6.50
CA LEU A 63 -7.77 7.38 -7.96
C LEU A 63 -7.56 6.07 -8.72
N VAL A 64 -7.14 4.98 -8.07
CA VAL A 64 -6.79 3.72 -8.74
C VAL A 64 -7.89 3.22 -9.68
N PRO A 65 -9.18 3.16 -9.29
CA PRO A 65 -10.23 2.73 -10.22
C PRO A 65 -10.39 3.67 -11.43
N HIS A 66 -10.28 4.99 -11.22
CA HIS A 66 -10.33 5.99 -12.30
C HIS A 66 -9.15 5.83 -13.27
N LEU A 67 -7.93 5.67 -12.76
CA LEU A 67 -6.71 5.44 -13.56
C LEU A 67 -6.77 4.13 -14.35
N CYS A 68 -7.57 3.17 -13.90
CA CYS A 68 -7.86 1.93 -14.61
C CYS A 68 -9.03 2.04 -15.61
N GLY A 69 -9.62 3.24 -15.81
CA GLY A 69 -10.81 3.42 -16.62
C GLY A 69 -12.02 2.68 -16.07
N HIS A 70 -12.06 2.43 -14.77
CA HIS A 70 -13.08 1.60 -14.09
C HIS A 70 -13.18 0.18 -14.65
N GLU A 71 -12.05 -0.38 -15.16
CA GLU A 71 -12.04 -1.71 -15.75
C GLU A 71 -11.11 -2.70 -15.03
N GLY A 72 -11.59 -3.95 -14.93
CA GLY A 72 -10.86 -5.09 -14.36
C GLY A 72 -10.57 -4.88 -12.87
N TRP A 73 -9.38 -5.32 -12.43
CA TRP A 73 -8.94 -5.31 -11.04
C TRP A 73 -7.61 -4.60 -10.89
N ALA A 74 -7.37 -4.04 -9.70
CA ALA A 74 -6.08 -3.47 -9.32
C ALA A 74 -5.85 -3.58 -7.80
N LEU A 75 -4.59 -3.62 -7.39
CA LEU A 75 -4.15 -3.46 -6.00
C LEU A 75 -3.66 -2.03 -5.79
N PHE A 76 -3.99 -1.45 -4.64
CA PHE A 76 -3.29 -0.32 -4.06
C PHE A 76 -2.54 -0.77 -2.81
N LEU A 77 -1.32 -0.27 -2.62
CA LEU A 77 -0.47 -0.53 -1.46
C LEU A 77 0.17 0.76 -0.98
N ASP A 78 0.25 0.96 0.34
CA ASP A 78 1.12 1.96 0.94
C ASP A 78 2.59 1.56 0.70
N CYS A 79 3.51 2.52 0.56
CA CYS A 79 4.91 2.22 0.24
C CYS A 79 5.70 1.60 1.41
N ASP A 80 5.23 1.78 2.64
CA ASP A 80 5.83 1.31 3.87
C ASP A 80 5.50 -0.15 4.21
N MET A 81 5.35 -0.98 3.17
CA MET A 81 5.07 -2.41 3.26
C MET A 81 6.26 -3.27 2.82
N LEU A 82 6.23 -4.55 3.21
CA LEU A 82 7.21 -5.56 2.79
C LEU A 82 6.51 -6.90 2.56
N PHE A 83 6.44 -7.35 1.30
CA PHE A 83 5.88 -8.64 0.97
C PHE A 83 6.84 -9.78 1.34
N LEU A 84 6.33 -10.78 2.06
CA LEU A 84 7.03 -12.00 2.44
C LEU A 84 6.53 -13.22 1.65
N ARG A 85 5.33 -13.12 1.04
CA ARG A 85 4.71 -14.16 0.20
C ARG A 85 4.40 -13.64 -1.20
N ASP A 86 3.99 -14.54 -2.09
CA ASP A 86 3.66 -14.21 -3.47
C ASP A 86 2.36 -13.39 -3.57
N VAL A 87 2.44 -12.24 -4.23
CA VAL A 87 1.27 -11.39 -4.48
C VAL A 87 0.17 -12.08 -5.29
N ALA A 88 0.49 -13.12 -6.04
CA ALA A 88 -0.48 -13.91 -6.79
C ALA A 88 -1.49 -14.62 -5.87
N GLU A 89 -1.10 -14.97 -4.65
CA GLU A 89 -2.00 -15.54 -3.65
C GLU A 89 -3.07 -14.52 -3.22
N LEU A 90 -2.66 -13.28 -2.94
CA LEU A 90 -3.58 -12.18 -2.64
C LEU A 90 -4.50 -11.89 -3.84
N TRP A 91 -3.93 -11.88 -5.04
CA TRP A 91 -4.68 -11.65 -6.27
C TRP A 91 -5.72 -12.72 -6.54
N ALA A 92 -5.50 -13.95 -6.12
CA ALA A 92 -6.45 -15.05 -6.26
C ALA A 92 -7.70 -14.89 -5.36
N MET A 93 -7.62 -14.07 -4.31
CA MET A 93 -8.74 -13.84 -3.37
C MET A 93 -9.81 -12.87 -3.88
N ARG A 94 -9.74 -12.42 -5.14
CA ARG A 94 -10.73 -11.51 -5.75
C ARG A 94 -12.13 -12.11 -5.72
N ASP A 95 -13.07 -11.35 -5.16
CA ASP A 95 -14.49 -11.68 -5.15
C ASP A 95 -15.25 -10.70 -6.05
N PRO A 96 -15.82 -11.15 -7.20
CA PRO A 96 -16.51 -10.27 -8.14
C PRO A 96 -17.82 -9.67 -7.58
N SER A 97 -18.33 -10.17 -6.49
CA SER A 97 -19.51 -9.61 -5.82
C SER A 97 -19.19 -8.33 -5.05
N LEU A 98 -17.93 -8.07 -4.72
CA LEU A 98 -17.44 -6.96 -3.90
C LEU A 98 -16.86 -5.82 -4.75
N ALA A 99 -16.91 -4.60 -4.22
CA ALA A 99 -16.27 -3.44 -4.85
C ALA A 99 -14.81 -3.29 -4.41
N VAL A 100 -14.53 -3.54 -3.14
CA VAL A 100 -13.18 -3.47 -2.59
C VAL A 100 -13.01 -4.54 -1.50
N GLN A 101 -11.80 -5.09 -1.41
CA GLN A 101 -11.42 -6.00 -0.33
C GLN A 101 -10.21 -5.41 0.42
N VAL A 102 -10.27 -5.46 1.75
CA VAL A 102 -9.29 -4.83 2.65
C VAL A 102 -9.02 -5.74 3.85
N VAL A 103 -7.88 -5.60 4.51
CA VAL A 103 -7.72 -6.14 5.85
C VAL A 103 -8.43 -5.22 6.84
N ARG A 104 -9.38 -5.77 7.60
CA ARG A 104 -10.18 -5.01 8.56
C ARG A 104 -9.44 -4.95 9.89
N HIS A 105 -8.78 -3.82 10.16
CA HIS A 105 -8.12 -3.59 11.43
C HIS A 105 -9.11 -2.99 12.45
N ASP A 106 -9.07 -3.50 13.67
CA ASP A 106 -9.58 -2.81 14.86
C ASP A 106 -8.43 -2.04 15.49
N HIS A 107 -7.98 -0.99 14.78
CA HIS A 107 -6.76 -0.27 15.11
C HIS A 107 -7.06 1.12 15.67
N ALA A 108 -6.66 1.36 16.92
CA ALA A 108 -6.61 2.67 17.54
C ALA A 108 -5.15 3.05 17.84
N PRO A 109 -4.56 4.05 17.14
CA PRO A 109 -3.20 4.48 17.42
C PRO A 109 -2.98 4.81 18.88
N ARG A 110 -1.88 4.33 19.48
CA ARG A 110 -1.46 4.67 20.84
C ARG A 110 -0.76 6.02 20.88
N GLU A 111 0.03 6.30 19.84
CA GLU A 111 0.84 7.51 19.70
C GLU A 111 0.04 8.62 18.99
N ALA A 112 0.26 9.87 19.38
CA ALA A 112 -0.35 11.04 18.72
C ALA A 112 0.38 11.45 17.42
N SER A 113 1.60 10.96 17.22
CA SER A 113 2.45 11.24 16.06
C SER A 113 3.14 9.98 15.57
N LYS A 114 3.61 10.01 14.32
CA LYS A 114 4.41 8.98 13.67
C LYS A 114 5.63 9.61 12.97
N PHE A 115 6.28 8.91 12.03
CA PHE A 115 7.49 9.38 11.35
C PHE A 115 7.44 10.87 10.97
N LEU A 116 8.57 11.56 11.13
CA LEU A 116 8.73 12.99 10.84
C LEU A 116 7.69 13.90 11.54
N GLY A 117 7.17 13.50 12.71
CA GLY A 117 6.18 14.26 13.46
C GLY A 117 4.79 14.31 12.81
N ALA A 118 4.49 13.49 11.82
CA ALA A 118 3.18 13.46 11.19
C ALA A 118 2.09 13.07 12.18
N ALA A 119 0.98 13.83 12.19
CA ALA A 119 -0.13 13.59 13.10
C ALA A 119 -0.78 12.22 12.90
N GLN A 120 -1.08 11.53 13.99
CA GLN A 120 -1.91 10.33 13.99
C GLN A 120 -3.31 10.66 14.52
N THR A 121 -4.32 10.52 13.66
CA THR A 121 -5.72 10.70 14.03
C THR A 121 -6.40 9.36 14.26
N ARG A 122 -7.32 9.31 15.23
CA ARG A 122 -8.19 8.15 15.47
C ARG A 122 -9.49 8.33 14.69
N TYR A 123 -9.86 7.34 13.91
CA TYR A 123 -11.14 7.29 13.20
C TYR A 123 -11.50 5.83 12.89
N PRO A 124 -12.80 5.50 12.73
CA PRO A 124 -13.23 4.17 12.30
C PRO A 124 -12.59 3.75 10.98
N MET A 125 -12.30 2.47 10.81
CA MET A 125 -11.66 1.90 9.61
C MET A 125 -10.22 2.41 9.37
N LYS A 126 -9.52 2.83 10.43
CA LYS A 126 -8.11 3.22 10.35
C LYS A 126 -7.26 2.08 9.76
N ASN A 127 -6.35 2.40 8.84
CA ASN A 127 -5.48 1.49 8.08
C ASN A 127 -6.19 0.54 7.09
N TRP A 128 -7.52 0.54 6.98
CA TRP A 128 -8.20 -0.30 5.99
C TRP A 128 -7.82 0.09 4.56
N SER A 129 -7.60 1.35 4.29
CA SER A 129 -7.23 1.86 2.96
C SER A 129 -5.75 1.78 2.63
N SER A 130 -4.92 1.19 3.49
CA SER A 130 -3.47 1.03 3.22
C SER A 130 -3.18 -0.11 2.23
N LEU A 131 -4.05 -1.13 2.18
CA LEU A 131 -4.06 -2.19 1.19
C LEU A 131 -5.49 -2.35 0.68
N MET A 132 -5.70 -2.14 -0.61
CA MET A 132 -7.02 -2.25 -1.23
C MET A 132 -6.94 -3.08 -2.53
N LEU A 133 -7.73 -4.15 -2.59
CA LEU A 133 -7.94 -4.94 -3.78
C LEU A 133 -9.26 -4.48 -4.43
N PHE A 134 -9.15 -3.66 -5.46
CA PHE A 134 -10.28 -3.03 -6.13
C PHE A 134 -10.86 -3.89 -7.26
N ASN A 135 -12.18 -4.06 -7.26
CA ASN A 135 -12.96 -4.36 -8.44
C ASN A 135 -13.35 -3.05 -9.11
N ASN A 136 -12.54 -2.58 -10.04
CA ASN A 136 -12.65 -1.22 -10.57
C ASN A 136 -14.03 -0.91 -11.16
N ARG A 137 -14.72 -1.89 -11.77
CA ARG A 137 -16.06 -1.72 -12.34
C ARG A 137 -17.12 -1.39 -11.29
N ARG A 138 -16.91 -1.84 -10.04
CA ARG A 138 -17.84 -1.56 -8.94
C ARG A 138 -17.47 -0.28 -8.18
N CYS A 139 -16.37 0.37 -8.55
CA CYS A 139 -15.87 1.62 -7.96
C CYS A 139 -16.14 2.82 -8.87
N ASP A 140 -17.23 2.81 -9.64
CA ASP A 140 -17.61 3.81 -10.64
C ASP A 140 -17.76 5.23 -10.06
N ARG A 141 -18.05 5.34 -8.77
CA ARG A 141 -18.17 6.61 -8.05
C ARG A 141 -16.82 7.26 -7.73
N LEU A 142 -15.71 6.53 -7.73
CA LEU A 142 -14.36 7.07 -7.52
C LEU A 142 -13.84 7.76 -8.79
N THR A 143 -14.46 8.87 -9.15
CA THR A 143 -13.99 9.76 -10.22
C THR A 143 -12.87 10.68 -9.71
N ALA A 144 -12.09 11.27 -10.61
CA ALA A 144 -11.07 12.26 -10.21
C ALA A 144 -11.71 13.43 -9.43
N ALA A 145 -12.86 13.94 -9.87
CA ALA A 145 -13.59 15.02 -9.19
C ALA A 145 -14.00 14.62 -7.76
N LEU A 146 -14.58 13.42 -7.56
CA LEU A 146 -14.93 12.99 -6.22
C LEU A 146 -13.69 12.90 -5.31
N VAL A 147 -12.59 12.35 -5.81
CA VAL A 147 -11.36 12.22 -5.01
C VAL A 147 -10.75 13.57 -4.69
N ASP A 148 -10.88 14.54 -5.58
CA ASP A 148 -10.39 15.90 -5.38
C ASP A 148 -11.21 16.68 -4.33
N GLU A 149 -12.52 16.52 -4.31
CA GLU A 149 -13.46 17.34 -3.54
C GLU A 149 -13.92 16.72 -2.21
N ALA A 150 -14.02 15.37 -2.14
CA ALA A 150 -14.60 14.71 -0.98
C ALA A 150 -13.79 14.95 0.31
N PRO A 151 -14.46 15.06 1.49
CA PRO A 151 -13.78 15.06 2.76
C PRO A 151 -12.89 13.82 2.93
N GLY A 152 -11.67 13.99 3.45
CA GLY A 152 -10.72 12.88 3.57
C GLY A 152 -11.26 11.69 4.36
N LEU A 153 -12.04 11.94 5.43
CA LEU A 153 -12.68 10.87 6.19
C LEU A 153 -13.73 10.11 5.38
N ASP A 154 -14.43 10.76 4.46
CA ASP A 154 -15.42 10.10 3.61
C ASP A 154 -14.75 9.12 2.64
N LEU A 155 -13.56 9.47 2.15
CA LEU A 155 -12.75 8.57 1.33
C LEU A 155 -12.27 7.38 2.17
N HIS A 156 -11.62 7.63 3.32
CA HIS A 156 -11.03 6.59 4.16
C HIS A 156 -12.05 5.69 4.87
N GLN A 157 -13.29 6.17 5.06
CA GLN A 157 -14.42 5.40 5.60
C GLN A 157 -15.28 4.77 4.50
N PHE A 158 -14.82 4.77 3.26
CA PHE A 158 -15.47 4.11 2.12
C PHE A 158 -16.92 4.61 1.88
N ARG A 159 -17.25 5.88 2.23
CA ARG A 159 -18.60 6.45 2.04
C ARG A 159 -18.95 6.67 0.57
N TRP A 160 -18.00 6.48 -0.33
CA TRP A 160 -18.19 6.46 -1.78
C TRP A 160 -18.85 5.15 -2.27
N LEU A 161 -18.93 4.11 -1.44
CA LEU A 161 -19.67 2.88 -1.73
C LEU A 161 -21.18 3.05 -1.48
N ARG A 162 -21.96 2.13 -2.02
CA ARG A 162 -23.42 2.08 -1.79
C ARG A 162 -23.77 1.53 -0.41
N GLY A 163 -22.87 0.79 0.22
CA GLY A 163 -23.03 0.26 1.56
C GLY A 163 -21.86 -0.62 2.00
N ALA A 164 -21.81 -0.91 3.30
CA ALA A 164 -20.75 -1.71 3.91
C ALA A 164 -20.68 -3.16 3.36
N HIS A 165 -21.76 -3.66 2.76
CA HIS A 165 -21.82 -4.98 2.13
C HIS A 165 -20.93 -5.08 0.87
N GLU A 166 -20.49 -3.95 0.29
CA GLU A 166 -19.58 -3.92 -0.85
C GLU A 166 -18.10 -4.02 -0.44
N ILE A 167 -17.79 -4.00 0.88
CA ILE A 167 -16.43 -4.14 1.42
C ILE A 167 -16.22 -5.60 1.83
N GLY A 168 -15.26 -6.27 1.23
CA GLY A 168 -14.80 -7.60 1.63
C GLY A 168 -13.66 -7.57 2.64
N GLY A 169 -13.54 -8.65 3.43
CA GLY A 169 -12.40 -8.88 4.32
C GLY A 169 -11.32 -9.70 3.63
N LEU A 170 -10.06 -9.30 3.80
CA LEU A 170 -8.88 -10.10 3.50
C LEU A 170 -8.30 -10.65 4.81
N PRO A 171 -7.59 -11.79 4.75
CA PRO A 171 -6.91 -12.35 5.92
C PRO A 171 -5.89 -11.37 6.52
N PRO A 172 -5.75 -11.33 7.87
CA PRO A 172 -4.94 -10.32 8.56
C PRO A 172 -3.43 -10.42 8.24
N GLU A 173 -2.93 -11.59 7.85
CA GLU A 173 -1.53 -11.78 7.46
C GLU A 173 -1.13 -10.95 6.22
N TRP A 174 -2.07 -10.45 5.42
CA TRP A 174 -1.80 -9.60 4.25
C TRP A 174 -1.58 -8.12 4.58
N ASN A 175 -1.79 -7.73 5.83
CA ASN A 175 -1.52 -6.35 6.28
C ASN A 175 -1.20 -6.34 7.77
N HIS A 176 -0.12 -7.05 8.17
CA HIS A 176 0.31 -7.15 9.56
C HIS A 176 0.95 -5.83 10.00
N LEU A 177 0.31 -5.13 10.94
CA LEU A 177 0.77 -3.84 11.45
C LEU A 177 1.92 -4.02 12.42
N VAL A 178 3.13 -3.68 11.99
CA VAL A 178 4.34 -3.78 12.81
C VAL A 178 4.21 -2.94 14.08
N ASP A 179 4.59 -3.51 15.22
CA ASP A 179 4.53 -2.92 16.57
C ASP A 179 3.11 -2.58 17.08
N HIS A 180 2.06 -2.97 16.33
CA HIS A 180 0.66 -2.84 16.72
C HIS A 180 -0.04 -4.17 16.87
N ASP A 181 0.07 -5.03 15.85
CA ASP A 181 -0.47 -6.37 15.92
C ASP A 181 0.40 -7.26 16.83
N PRO A 182 -0.18 -8.29 17.47
CA PRO A 182 0.61 -9.25 18.24
C PRO A 182 1.72 -9.86 17.38
N PRO A 183 2.96 -9.95 17.89
CA PRO A 183 4.08 -10.53 17.15
C PRO A 183 3.77 -11.97 16.68
N ARG A 184 4.15 -12.28 15.44
CA ARG A 184 3.99 -13.60 14.81
C ARG A 184 5.31 -14.05 14.18
N PRO A 185 5.54 -15.37 14.03
CA PRO A 185 6.62 -15.87 13.18
C PRO A 185 6.50 -15.31 11.76
N ALA A 186 7.63 -14.92 11.16
CA ALA A 186 7.64 -14.34 9.81
C ALA A 186 6.97 -15.23 8.74
N GLY A 187 7.05 -16.57 8.91
CA GLY A 187 6.41 -17.53 8.00
C GLY A 187 4.86 -17.50 8.02
N GLU A 188 4.25 -16.89 9.04
CA GLU A 188 2.81 -16.72 9.16
C GLU A 188 2.33 -15.37 8.61
N ILE A 189 3.24 -14.48 8.21
CA ILE A 189 2.95 -13.14 7.70
C ILE A 189 3.15 -13.15 6.18
N ALA A 190 2.17 -12.62 5.45
CA ALA A 190 2.25 -12.47 4.01
C ALA A 190 2.79 -11.09 3.60
N ASN A 191 2.44 -10.05 4.36
CA ASN A 191 2.87 -8.68 4.11
C ASN A 191 2.95 -7.89 5.43
N LEU A 192 4.12 -7.33 5.71
CA LEU A 192 4.38 -6.42 6.83
C LEU A 192 4.02 -4.98 6.45
N HIS A 193 3.51 -4.21 7.41
CA HIS A 193 3.19 -2.79 7.22
C HIS A 193 3.76 -1.96 8.38
N TYR A 194 4.73 -1.09 8.07
CA TYR A 194 5.44 -0.23 9.02
C TYR A 194 4.71 1.10 9.23
N THR A 195 3.44 1.02 9.63
CA THR A 195 2.49 2.17 9.66
C THR A 195 2.92 3.37 10.53
N ASN A 196 3.83 3.19 11.50
CA ASN A 196 4.40 4.29 12.30
C ASN A 196 5.63 4.93 11.65
N GLY A 197 6.28 4.21 10.75
CA GLY A 197 7.54 4.49 10.11
C GLY A 197 8.42 3.24 10.11
N GLY A 198 9.11 3.00 9.02
CA GLY A 198 9.93 1.80 8.84
C GLY A 198 11.41 2.00 9.18
N PRO A 199 12.22 0.92 9.10
CA PRO A 199 13.62 0.92 9.50
C PRO A 199 14.52 1.88 8.71
N TYR A 200 14.02 2.44 7.63
CA TYR A 200 14.69 3.46 6.82
C TYR A 200 14.72 4.85 7.50
N PHE A 201 13.95 5.04 8.58
CA PHE A 201 14.09 6.20 9.46
C PHE A 201 14.93 5.84 10.69
N PRO A 202 15.91 6.69 11.07
CA PRO A 202 16.80 6.40 12.21
C PRO A 202 16.05 6.07 13.51
N GLU A 203 14.96 6.76 13.78
CA GLU A 203 14.13 6.59 14.98
C GLU A 203 13.38 5.23 15.01
N TYR A 204 13.19 4.61 13.85
CA TYR A 204 12.52 3.30 13.71
C TYR A 204 13.48 2.18 13.27
N ALA A 205 14.80 2.42 13.28
CA ALA A 205 15.79 1.43 12.83
C ALA A 205 15.76 0.10 13.60
N ARG A 206 15.10 0.07 14.77
CA ARG A 206 14.95 -1.12 15.62
C ARG A 206 13.49 -1.54 15.82
N CYS A 207 12.57 -1.11 14.96
CA CYS A 207 11.17 -1.56 14.99
C CYS A 207 11.08 -3.07 14.75
N GLY A 208 9.91 -3.65 15.03
CA GLY A 208 9.66 -5.07 14.76
C GLY A 208 10.00 -5.45 13.32
N TYR A 209 10.58 -6.65 13.10
CA TYR A 209 10.95 -7.17 11.78
C TYR A 209 11.88 -6.26 10.94
N ALA A 210 12.61 -5.34 11.57
CA ALA A 210 13.57 -4.46 10.88
C ALA A 210 14.65 -5.26 10.13
N ASP A 211 15.08 -6.39 10.69
CA ASP A 211 16.03 -7.32 10.08
C ASP A 211 15.55 -7.86 8.72
N LEU A 212 14.26 -8.16 8.59
CA LEU A 212 13.68 -8.64 7.33
C LEU A 212 13.69 -7.53 6.26
N TRP A 213 13.39 -6.30 6.66
CA TRP A 213 13.42 -5.16 5.75
C TRP A 213 14.85 -4.87 5.27
N PHE A 214 15.83 -4.84 6.20
CA PHE A 214 17.24 -4.66 5.82
C PHE A 214 17.76 -5.79 4.95
N ALA A 215 17.41 -7.04 5.24
CA ALA A 215 17.77 -8.18 4.40
C ALA A 215 17.20 -8.06 2.97
N GLU A 216 15.96 -7.56 2.82
CA GLU A 216 15.36 -7.34 1.49
C GLU A 216 16.03 -6.19 0.75
N ARG A 217 16.31 -5.07 1.43
CA ARG A 217 17.09 -3.95 0.87
C ARG A 217 18.46 -4.43 0.38
N ASP A 218 19.16 -5.21 1.17
CA ASP A 218 20.50 -5.69 0.83
C ASP A 218 20.48 -6.67 -0.36
N ARG A 219 19.43 -7.51 -0.46
CA ARG A 219 19.18 -8.34 -1.65
C ARG A 219 18.95 -7.48 -2.89
N MET A 220 18.10 -6.46 -2.81
CA MET A 220 17.85 -5.51 -3.89
C MET A 220 19.15 -4.85 -4.38
N LEU A 221 19.97 -4.37 -3.45
CA LEU A 221 21.24 -3.72 -3.78
C LEU A 221 22.32 -4.70 -4.31
N ALA A 222 22.31 -5.95 -3.85
CA ALA A 222 23.23 -6.98 -4.32
C ALA A 222 22.93 -7.41 -5.77
N CYS A 223 21.67 -7.44 -6.18
CA CYS A 223 21.30 -7.68 -7.59
C CYS A 223 21.90 -6.63 -8.54
N ALA A 224 21.99 -5.37 -8.10
CA ALA A 224 22.59 -4.29 -8.88
C ALA A 224 24.14 -4.42 -9.01
N ARG A 225 24.78 -5.21 -8.13
CA ARG A 225 26.23 -5.39 -8.12
C ARG A 225 26.72 -6.65 -8.84
N ARG A 226 25.84 -7.45 -9.47
CA ARG A 226 26.28 -8.59 -10.29
C ARG A 226 26.98 -8.03 -11.53
N PRO A 227 28.30 -8.30 -11.73
CA PRO A 227 28.98 -7.89 -12.95
C PRO A 227 28.32 -8.58 -14.14
N ALA A 228 28.36 -7.91 -15.30
CA ALA A 228 27.79 -8.34 -16.57
C ALA A 228 28.50 -9.60 -17.16
N ALA A 229 28.68 -10.66 -16.38
CA ALA A 229 29.28 -11.93 -16.79
C ALA A 229 28.31 -12.84 -17.57
N LEU A 230 27.08 -12.41 -17.83
CA LEU A 230 26.05 -13.21 -18.52
C LEU A 230 25.65 -12.68 -19.91
N ALA A 231 26.40 -11.72 -20.47
CA ALA A 231 26.15 -11.20 -21.83
C ALA A 231 26.97 -11.91 -22.92
N LYS A 232 27.44 -13.14 -22.70
CA LYS A 232 28.11 -13.96 -23.72
C LYS A 232 27.52 -15.37 -23.73
N ALA A 233 26.27 -15.49 -24.16
CA ALA A 233 25.69 -16.72 -24.66
C ALA A 233 24.42 -16.39 -25.45
N VAL A 234 24.60 -15.86 -26.65
CA VAL A 234 23.70 -15.99 -27.80
C VAL A 234 24.55 -16.20 -29.00
#